data_eaa26cafed2d6e38b15d8813b3a4a90a
#
_entry.id   eaa26cafed2d6e38b15d8813b3a4a90a
#
_cell.length_a   1.000
_cell.length_b   1.000
_cell.length_c   1.000
_cell.angle_alpha   90.00
_cell.angle_beta   90.00
_cell.angle_gamma   90.00
#
_symmetry.space_group_name_H-M   'P 1'
#
loop_
_entity.id
_entity.type
_entity.pdbx_description
1 polymer ?
#
loop_
_entity_poly.entity_id
_entity_poly.type
_entity_poly.pdbx_seq_one_letter_code
_entity_poly.pdbx_strand_id
1 'polypeptide(L)'
;MAGYRGSNINPKKFERGQLKIFLVLLPLAIVMAIPIVYIFCHAFKPMDELFAFPPKIFVSKPTWNNFRNLFKASQSSGIPMSRYVFNSLIVTLTVVFASIVFSTMAAFALSKLRFKGKYVLMEINNAALMFVAVAVQIPRYLVIDTLGMKDNYLAHILPLLAMPVGLFLVKQFIDHVPDALIEAEYIDGAK
;
A
#
# COMPACT_ATOMS: atom_id res chain seq x y z
N MET A 1 -6.29 44.37 -14.76
CA MET A 1 -6.27 42.88 -14.90
C MET A 1 -5.13 42.35 -14.04
N ALA A 2 -5.44 41.79 -12.88
CA ALA A 2 -4.42 41.20 -11.99
C ALA A 2 -4.00 39.84 -12.61
N GLY A 3 -2.77 39.77 -13.11
CA GLY A 3 -2.21 38.55 -13.66
C GLY A 3 -2.12 37.45 -12.60
N TYR A 4 -2.80 36.34 -12.83
CA TYR A 4 -2.69 35.13 -12.03
C TYR A 4 -1.26 34.60 -12.14
N ARG A 5 -0.40 34.88 -11.15
CA ARG A 5 0.91 34.26 -11.02
C ARG A 5 0.68 32.81 -10.58
N GLY A 6 0.61 31.91 -11.54
CA GLY A 6 0.57 30.47 -11.27
C GLY A 6 1.78 30.09 -10.41
N SER A 7 1.55 29.51 -9.25
CA SER A 7 2.61 28.93 -8.44
C SER A 7 3.22 27.77 -9.24
N ASN A 8 4.52 27.79 -9.45
CA ASN A 8 5.23 26.66 -10.02
C ASN A 8 5.06 25.45 -9.08
N ILE A 9 4.52 24.35 -9.61
CA ILE A 9 4.28 23.11 -8.86
C ILE A 9 5.58 22.53 -8.27
N ASN A 10 6.74 22.92 -8.82
CA ASN A 10 8.05 22.51 -8.32
C ASN A 10 9.04 23.68 -8.38
N PRO A 11 8.96 24.65 -7.46
CA PRO A 11 9.84 25.81 -7.48
C PRO A 11 11.28 25.39 -7.15
N LYS A 12 12.22 25.78 -8.02
CA LYS A 12 13.67 25.55 -7.82
C LYS A 12 14.24 26.37 -6.65
N LYS A 13 13.49 27.37 -6.12
CA LYS A 13 13.89 28.22 -4.99
C LYS A 13 12.73 28.38 -4.01
N PHE A 14 13.05 28.48 -2.73
CA PHE A 14 12.09 28.71 -1.66
C PHE A 14 11.44 30.10 -1.81
N GLU A 15 10.11 30.12 -1.99
CA GLU A 15 9.34 31.35 -2.12
C GLU A 15 8.66 31.72 -0.79
N ARG A 16 8.57 33.03 -0.49
CA ARG A 16 7.93 33.52 0.75
C ARG A 16 6.47 33.06 0.91
N GLY A 17 5.77 32.79 -0.20
CA GLY A 17 4.42 32.25 -0.19
C GLY A 17 4.34 30.83 0.39
N GLN A 18 5.38 30.04 0.21
CA GLN A 18 5.48 28.67 0.75
C GLN A 18 5.65 28.66 2.27
N LEU A 19 6.23 29.73 2.85
CA LEU A 19 6.43 29.84 4.29
C LEU A 19 5.10 29.79 5.05
N LYS A 20 4.04 30.43 4.54
CA LYS A 20 2.71 30.41 5.16
C LYS A 20 2.11 28.99 5.18
N ILE A 21 2.28 28.26 4.06
CA ILE A 21 1.81 26.88 3.94
C ILE A 21 2.63 25.98 4.87
N PHE A 22 3.95 26.18 4.94
CA PHE A 22 4.84 25.42 5.81
C PHE A 22 4.53 25.65 7.30
N LEU A 23 4.19 26.89 7.69
CA LEU A 23 3.78 27.25 9.05
C LEU A 23 2.50 26.53 9.51
N VAL A 24 1.59 26.24 8.60
CA VAL A 24 0.36 25.49 8.89
C VAL A 24 0.59 23.99 8.84
N LEU A 25 1.33 23.50 7.84
CA LEU A 25 1.55 22.07 7.66
C LEU A 25 2.54 21.47 8.66
N LEU A 26 3.53 22.23 9.11
CA LEU A 26 4.56 21.75 10.05
C LEU A 26 3.95 21.34 11.41
N PRO A 27 3.14 22.16 12.10
CA PRO A 27 2.48 21.72 13.33
C PRO A 27 1.60 20.49 13.14
N LEU A 28 0.85 20.42 12.04
CA LEU A 28 0.04 19.26 11.71
C LEU A 28 0.91 18.01 11.52
N ALA A 29 2.00 18.10 10.79
CA ALA A 29 2.94 17.00 10.59
C ALA A 29 3.56 16.54 11.91
N ILE A 30 3.93 17.48 12.80
CA ILE A 30 4.46 17.15 14.13
C ILE A 30 3.42 16.37 14.94
N VAL A 31 2.17 16.83 14.99
CA VAL A 31 1.08 16.15 15.71
C VAL A 31 0.86 14.74 15.14
N MET A 32 0.87 14.57 13.82
CA MET A 32 0.75 13.26 13.17
C MET A 32 1.96 12.35 13.39
N ALA A 33 3.14 12.92 13.62
CA ALA A 33 4.36 12.16 13.93
C ALA A 33 4.42 11.66 15.38
N ILE A 34 3.74 12.33 16.33
CA ILE A 34 3.78 11.97 17.76
C ILE A 34 3.45 10.50 18.01
N PRO A 35 2.35 9.90 17.47
CA PRO A 35 2.03 8.50 17.69
C PRO A 35 3.12 7.55 17.18
N ILE A 36 3.74 7.89 16.06
CA ILE A 36 4.81 7.09 15.46
C ILE A 36 6.04 7.09 16.35
N VAL A 37 6.48 8.28 16.79
CA VAL A 37 7.60 8.45 17.73
C VAL A 37 7.29 7.75 19.06
N TYR A 38 6.06 7.85 19.54
CA TYR A 38 5.62 7.21 20.78
C TYR A 38 5.74 5.68 20.70
N ILE A 39 5.23 5.04 19.64
CA ILE A 39 5.32 3.60 19.43
C ILE A 39 6.79 3.17 19.34
N PHE A 40 7.59 3.91 18.59
CA PHE A 40 9.02 3.63 18.43
C PHE A 40 9.75 3.70 19.77
N CYS A 41 9.52 4.76 20.55
CA CYS A 41 10.09 4.88 21.89
C CYS A 41 9.64 3.76 22.82
N HIS A 42 8.35 3.39 22.80
CA HIS A 42 7.80 2.34 23.66
C HIS A 42 8.38 0.95 23.36
N ALA A 43 8.74 0.66 22.10
CA ALA A 43 9.39 -0.60 21.74
C ALA A 43 10.72 -0.84 22.50
N PHE A 44 11.43 0.23 22.85
CA PHE A 44 12.71 0.18 23.55
C PHE A 44 12.63 0.47 25.05
N LYS A 45 11.44 0.77 25.62
CA LYS A 45 11.28 1.01 27.04
C LYS A 45 11.33 -0.28 27.85
N PRO A 46 12.07 -0.31 28.96
CA PRO A 46 11.95 -1.43 29.92
C PRO A 46 10.59 -1.39 30.62
N MET A 47 10.17 -2.53 31.19
CA MET A 47 8.85 -2.70 31.81
C MET A 47 8.58 -1.73 32.97
N ASP A 48 9.60 -1.43 33.76
CA ASP A 48 9.56 -0.49 34.88
C ASP A 48 9.30 0.96 34.41
N GLU A 49 9.84 1.33 33.26
CA GLU A 49 9.61 2.66 32.67
C GLU A 49 8.28 2.73 31.88
N LEU A 50 7.80 1.59 31.36
CA LEU A 50 6.58 1.52 30.56
C LEU A 50 5.34 1.86 31.40
N PHE A 51 5.31 1.39 32.67
CA PHE A 51 4.21 1.60 33.62
C PHE A 51 4.47 2.72 34.63
N ALA A 52 5.57 3.46 34.49
CA ALA A 52 5.89 4.57 35.39
C ALA A 52 4.90 5.73 35.23
N PHE A 53 4.49 6.31 36.35
CA PHE A 53 3.67 7.51 36.38
C PHE A 53 4.51 8.73 36.87
N PRO A 54 4.46 9.86 36.21
CA PRO A 54 3.78 10.20 34.97
C PRO A 54 4.44 9.56 33.71
N PRO A 55 3.65 9.25 32.67
CA PRO A 55 4.17 8.59 31.46
C PRO A 55 5.13 9.52 30.71
N LYS A 56 6.34 9.04 30.46
CA LYS A 56 7.34 9.79 29.66
C LYS A 56 7.23 9.39 28.20
N ILE A 57 7.37 10.34 27.28
CA ILE A 57 7.38 10.05 25.83
C ILE A 57 8.71 9.40 25.43
N PHE A 58 9.82 9.98 25.86
CA PHE A 58 11.15 9.48 25.51
C PHE A 58 11.65 8.41 26.45
N VAL A 59 12.52 7.55 25.93
CA VAL A 59 13.15 6.45 26.66
C VAL A 59 14.33 6.99 27.46
N SER A 60 14.39 6.70 28.77
CA SER A 60 15.53 7.03 29.62
C SER A 60 16.61 5.94 29.59
N LYS A 61 16.18 4.66 29.53
CA LYS A 61 17.07 3.48 29.54
C LYS A 61 16.68 2.54 28.40
N PRO A 62 17.19 2.74 27.15
CA PRO A 62 16.78 1.90 26.02
C PRO A 62 17.23 0.45 26.23
N THR A 63 16.32 -0.50 25.98
CA THR A 63 16.57 -1.94 26.13
C THR A 63 16.08 -2.73 24.91
N TRP A 64 16.79 -3.81 24.58
CA TRP A 64 16.40 -4.79 23.58
C TRP A 64 15.61 -5.98 24.20
N ASN A 65 15.40 -5.98 25.50
CA ASN A 65 14.75 -7.09 26.20
C ASN A 65 13.32 -7.36 25.71
N ASN A 66 12.59 -6.33 25.31
CA ASN A 66 11.24 -6.49 24.77
C ASN A 66 11.22 -7.38 23.53
N PHE A 67 12.15 -7.16 22.61
CA PHE A 67 12.29 -8.00 21.40
C PHE A 67 12.73 -9.42 21.77
N ARG A 68 13.70 -9.57 22.68
CA ARG A 68 14.13 -10.88 23.15
C ARG A 68 13.00 -11.66 23.84
N ASN A 69 12.21 -10.98 24.67
CA ASN A 69 11.06 -11.58 25.35
C ASN A 69 9.95 -11.95 24.37
N LEU A 70 9.70 -11.14 23.34
CA LEU A 70 8.76 -11.44 22.26
C LEU A 70 9.16 -12.75 21.53
N PHE A 71 10.43 -12.90 21.17
CA PHE A 71 10.93 -14.13 20.55
C PHE A 71 10.80 -15.34 21.46
N LYS A 72 11.11 -15.20 22.76
CA LYS A 72 10.97 -16.29 23.76
C LYS A 72 9.50 -16.67 23.98
N ALA A 73 8.62 -15.68 24.17
CA ALA A 73 7.19 -15.91 24.37
C ALA A 73 6.55 -16.59 23.16
N SER A 74 7.00 -16.25 21.95
CA SER A 74 6.54 -16.90 20.72
C SER A 74 6.99 -18.36 20.61
N GLN A 75 8.15 -18.73 21.16
CA GLN A 75 8.58 -20.12 21.20
C GLN A 75 7.74 -20.97 22.15
N SER A 76 7.27 -20.39 23.26
CA SER A 76 6.42 -21.08 24.23
C SER A 76 4.97 -21.29 23.77
N SER A 77 4.48 -20.54 22.79
CA SER A 77 3.12 -20.64 22.23
C SER A 77 2.96 -21.70 21.14
N GLY A 78 3.95 -22.55 20.91
CA GLY A 78 3.89 -23.67 19.96
C GLY A 78 4.14 -23.28 18.49
N ILE A 79 4.03 -22.00 18.12
CA ILE A 79 4.30 -21.51 16.76
C ILE A 79 5.36 -20.42 16.85
N PRO A 80 6.57 -20.63 16.33
CA PRO A 80 7.66 -19.65 16.40
C PRO A 80 7.35 -18.38 15.60
N MET A 81 7.74 -17.22 16.11
CA MET A 81 7.55 -15.91 15.45
C MET A 81 8.12 -15.86 14.02
N SER A 82 9.21 -16.60 13.78
CA SER A 82 9.81 -16.74 12.45
C SER A 82 8.83 -17.27 11.41
N ARG A 83 7.91 -18.17 11.79
CA ARG A 83 6.89 -18.72 10.90
C ARG A 83 5.87 -17.65 10.48
N TYR A 84 5.45 -16.79 11.41
CA TYR A 84 4.55 -15.66 11.07
C TYR A 84 5.22 -14.68 10.12
N VAL A 85 6.49 -14.31 10.39
CA VAL A 85 7.26 -13.41 9.53
C VAL A 85 7.45 -14.04 8.14
N PHE A 86 7.82 -15.31 8.08
CA PHE A 86 8.03 -16.05 6.83
C PHE A 86 6.74 -16.12 6.00
N ASN A 87 5.62 -16.49 6.62
CA ASN A 87 4.32 -16.54 5.95
C ASN A 87 3.90 -15.17 5.40
N SER A 88 4.05 -14.13 6.22
CA SER A 88 3.73 -12.76 5.80
C SER A 88 4.62 -12.32 4.62
N LEU A 89 5.91 -12.67 4.66
CA LEU A 89 6.85 -12.31 3.58
C LEU A 89 6.48 -13.02 2.28
N ILE A 90 6.21 -14.32 2.32
CA ILE A 90 5.80 -15.10 1.14
C ILE A 90 4.52 -14.52 0.55
N VAL A 91 3.48 -14.35 1.36
CA VAL A 91 2.19 -13.83 0.89
C VAL A 91 2.37 -12.45 0.27
N THR A 92 3.07 -11.54 0.95
CA THR A 92 3.28 -10.17 0.46
C THR A 92 4.05 -10.15 -0.85
N LEU A 93 5.18 -10.87 -0.94
CA LEU A 93 5.99 -10.89 -2.16
C LEU A 93 5.21 -11.50 -3.34
N THR A 94 4.47 -12.59 -3.07
CA THR A 94 3.64 -13.24 -4.11
C THR A 94 2.53 -12.32 -4.58
N VAL A 95 1.82 -11.66 -3.67
CA VAL A 95 0.74 -10.72 -4.02
C VAL A 95 1.29 -9.54 -4.79
N VAL A 96 2.38 -8.91 -4.34
CA VAL A 96 2.99 -7.76 -5.02
C VAL A 96 3.42 -8.12 -6.44
N PHE A 97 4.18 -9.21 -6.59
CA PHE A 97 4.64 -9.64 -7.91
C PHE A 97 3.47 -9.99 -8.84
N ALA A 98 2.56 -10.84 -8.38
CA ALA A 98 1.43 -11.29 -9.18
C ALA A 98 0.47 -10.13 -9.52
N SER A 99 0.19 -9.22 -8.58
CA SER A 99 -0.70 -8.07 -8.84
C SER A 99 -0.09 -7.10 -9.85
N ILE A 100 1.23 -6.86 -9.82
CA ILE A 100 1.90 -6.05 -10.84
C ILE A 100 1.75 -6.69 -12.22
N VAL A 101 2.06 -7.98 -12.34
CA VAL A 101 1.97 -8.71 -13.61
C VAL A 101 0.53 -8.68 -14.15
N PHE A 102 -0.46 -9.10 -13.35
CA PHE A 102 -1.86 -9.14 -13.79
C PHE A 102 -2.42 -7.76 -14.09
N SER A 103 -2.12 -6.76 -13.25
CA SER A 103 -2.58 -5.39 -13.48
C SER A 103 -1.98 -4.79 -14.73
N THR A 104 -0.69 -5.04 -15.00
CA THR A 104 -0.03 -4.52 -16.21
C THR A 104 -0.56 -5.18 -17.47
N MET A 105 -0.72 -6.52 -17.47
CA MET A 105 -1.30 -7.25 -18.61
C MET A 105 -2.74 -6.79 -18.89
N ALA A 106 -3.57 -6.71 -17.87
CA ALA A 106 -4.95 -6.25 -18.00
C ALA A 106 -5.04 -4.79 -18.43
N ALA A 107 -4.20 -3.91 -17.87
CA ALA A 107 -4.14 -2.51 -18.22
C ALA A 107 -3.68 -2.31 -19.68
N PHE A 108 -2.69 -3.07 -20.14
CA PHE A 108 -2.25 -3.04 -21.54
C PHE A 108 -3.39 -3.49 -22.48
N ALA A 109 -4.05 -4.60 -22.17
CA ALA A 109 -5.17 -5.09 -22.96
C ALA A 109 -6.32 -4.06 -23.02
N LEU A 110 -6.66 -3.47 -21.86
CA LEU A 110 -7.70 -2.43 -21.76
C LEU A 110 -7.30 -1.07 -22.34
N SER A 111 -6.02 -0.78 -22.51
CA SER A 111 -5.53 0.45 -23.12
C SER A 111 -5.38 0.29 -24.65
N LYS A 112 -4.59 -0.68 -25.08
CA LYS A 112 -4.08 -0.78 -26.45
C LYS A 112 -4.85 -1.75 -27.34
N LEU A 113 -5.45 -2.80 -26.81
CA LEU A 113 -6.17 -3.77 -27.62
C LEU A 113 -7.61 -3.34 -27.91
N ARG A 114 -8.13 -3.74 -29.08
CA ARG A 114 -9.51 -3.51 -29.50
C ARG A 114 -10.28 -4.83 -29.41
N PHE A 115 -11.15 -4.99 -28.42
CA PHE A 115 -12.01 -6.15 -28.26
C PHE A 115 -13.41 -5.78 -27.76
N LYS A 116 -14.38 -6.65 -28.05
CA LYS A 116 -15.76 -6.48 -27.58
C LYS A 116 -15.81 -6.65 -26.06
N GLY A 117 -16.50 -5.74 -25.37
CA GLY A 117 -16.62 -5.79 -23.89
C GLY A 117 -15.58 -4.98 -23.11
N LYS A 118 -14.58 -4.38 -23.77
CA LYS A 118 -13.57 -3.51 -23.12
C LYS A 118 -14.21 -2.43 -22.23
N TYR A 119 -15.27 -1.77 -22.72
CA TYR A 119 -15.98 -0.73 -21.98
C TYR A 119 -16.65 -1.30 -20.72
N VAL A 120 -17.33 -2.45 -20.84
CA VAL A 120 -18.02 -3.10 -19.72
C VAL A 120 -17.03 -3.49 -18.61
N LEU A 121 -15.87 -4.06 -18.98
CA LEU A 121 -14.84 -4.41 -18.00
C LEU A 121 -14.32 -3.18 -17.27
N MET A 122 -14.15 -2.06 -17.97
CA MET A 122 -13.70 -0.82 -17.36
C MET A 122 -14.77 -0.23 -16.42
N GLU A 123 -16.04 -0.29 -16.80
CA GLU A 123 -17.15 0.13 -15.93
C GLU A 123 -17.26 -0.74 -14.66
N ILE A 124 -17.07 -2.05 -14.77
CA ILE A 124 -17.00 -2.94 -13.61
C ILE A 124 -15.84 -2.55 -12.70
N ASN A 125 -14.67 -2.26 -13.26
CA ASN A 125 -13.52 -1.80 -12.47
C ASN A 125 -13.79 -0.46 -11.77
N ASN A 126 -14.40 0.50 -12.47
CA ASN A 126 -14.77 1.79 -11.91
C ASN A 126 -15.82 1.63 -10.79
N ALA A 127 -16.80 0.77 -10.98
CA ALA A 127 -17.77 0.43 -9.93
C ALA A 127 -17.08 -0.20 -8.71
N ALA A 128 -16.11 -1.10 -8.95
CA ALA A 128 -15.34 -1.73 -7.86
C ALA A 128 -14.54 -0.71 -7.02
N LEU A 129 -14.07 0.39 -7.63
CA LEU A 129 -13.39 1.49 -6.90
C LEU A 129 -14.30 2.21 -5.90
N MET A 130 -15.62 2.15 -6.08
CA MET A 130 -16.58 2.81 -5.20
C MET A 130 -16.86 2.01 -3.92
N PHE A 131 -16.49 0.73 -3.88
CA PHE A 131 -16.71 -0.10 -2.69
C PHE A 131 -15.63 0.19 -1.61
N VAL A 132 -16.11 0.42 -0.40
CA VAL A 132 -15.23 0.58 0.76
C VAL A 132 -14.71 -0.79 1.18
N ALA A 133 -13.38 -0.88 1.39
CA ALA A 133 -12.70 -2.13 1.73
C ALA A 133 -13.30 -2.87 2.92
N VAL A 134 -13.77 -2.14 3.94
CA VAL A 134 -14.41 -2.71 5.14
C VAL A 134 -15.74 -3.41 4.82
N ALA A 135 -16.54 -2.85 3.90
CA ALA A 135 -17.84 -3.41 3.53
C ALA A 135 -17.73 -4.77 2.82
N VAL A 136 -16.61 -5.03 2.14
CA VAL A 136 -16.39 -6.28 1.40
C VAL A 136 -15.69 -7.37 2.21
N GLN A 137 -15.27 -7.09 3.46
CA GLN A 137 -14.53 -8.08 4.28
C GLN A 137 -15.36 -9.31 4.62
N ILE A 138 -16.61 -9.13 5.06
CA ILE A 138 -17.51 -10.23 5.41
C ILE A 138 -17.86 -11.06 4.16
N PRO A 139 -18.36 -10.49 3.05
CA PRO A 139 -18.58 -11.24 1.82
C PRO A 139 -17.34 -11.99 1.32
N ARG A 140 -16.17 -11.38 1.39
CA ARG A 140 -14.90 -12.01 1.02
C ARG A 140 -14.63 -13.27 1.86
N TYR A 141 -14.80 -13.16 3.19
CA TYR A 141 -14.61 -14.31 4.08
C TYR A 141 -15.57 -15.45 3.74
N LEU A 142 -16.85 -15.14 3.50
CA LEU A 142 -17.85 -16.14 3.13
C LEU A 142 -17.49 -16.87 1.82
N VAL A 143 -17.01 -16.14 0.83
CA VAL A 143 -16.53 -16.76 -0.43
C VAL A 143 -15.33 -17.67 -0.20
N ILE A 144 -14.35 -17.24 0.59
CA ILE A 144 -13.18 -18.05 0.96
C ILE A 144 -13.61 -19.32 1.69
N ASP A 145 -14.61 -19.20 2.59
CA ASP A 145 -15.16 -20.32 3.34
C ASP A 145 -15.87 -21.31 2.44
N THR A 146 -16.77 -20.84 1.58
CA THR A 146 -17.53 -21.68 0.64
C THR A 146 -16.64 -22.39 -0.40
N LEU A 147 -15.50 -21.78 -0.75
CA LEU A 147 -14.50 -22.38 -1.65
C LEU A 147 -13.54 -23.35 -0.92
N GLY A 148 -13.69 -23.54 0.39
CA GLY A 148 -12.85 -24.45 1.17
C GLY A 148 -11.38 -24.03 1.26
N MET A 149 -11.08 -22.72 1.06
CA MET A 149 -9.70 -22.21 1.04
C MET A 149 -9.18 -21.80 2.42
N LYS A 150 -9.88 -22.15 3.51
CA LYS A 150 -9.39 -21.91 4.88
C LYS A 150 -8.03 -22.58 5.08
N ASP A 151 -7.18 -21.95 5.86
CA ASP A 151 -5.82 -22.42 6.21
C ASP A 151 -4.88 -22.60 5.00
N ASN A 152 -5.16 -21.93 3.88
CA ASN A 152 -4.35 -21.95 2.68
C ASN A 152 -3.83 -20.53 2.35
N TYR A 153 -2.60 -20.44 1.83
CA TYR A 153 -2.04 -19.18 1.33
C TYR A 153 -2.91 -18.53 0.23
N LEU A 154 -3.61 -19.35 -0.57
CA LEU A 154 -4.50 -18.86 -1.61
C LEU A 154 -5.66 -18.01 -1.07
N ALA A 155 -6.14 -18.28 0.15
CA ALA A 155 -7.15 -17.45 0.81
C ALA A 155 -6.72 -16.00 1.02
N HIS A 156 -5.42 -15.77 1.19
CA HIS A 156 -4.84 -14.45 1.35
C HIS A 156 -4.40 -13.84 0.01
N ILE A 157 -3.92 -14.66 -0.94
CA ILE A 157 -3.36 -14.20 -2.20
C ILE A 157 -4.47 -13.83 -3.20
N LEU A 158 -5.39 -14.75 -3.50
CA LEU A 158 -6.38 -14.59 -4.58
C LEU A 158 -7.25 -13.32 -4.44
N PRO A 159 -7.81 -12.99 -3.27
CA PRO A 159 -8.64 -11.80 -3.14
C PRO A 159 -7.88 -10.48 -3.32
N LEU A 160 -6.56 -10.49 -3.10
CA LEU A 160 -5.70 -9.30 -3.21
C LEU A 160 -5.15 -9.12 -4.63
N LEU A 161 -5.23 -10.13 -5.50
CA LEU A 161 -4.82 -10.00 -6.90
C LEU A 161 -5.77 -9.10 -7.69
N ALA A 162 -7.06 -9.11 -7.37
CA ALA A 162 -8.04 -8.19 -7.94
C ALA A 162 -7.87 -6.80 -7.30
N MET A 163 -7.02 -5.98 -7.88
CA MET A 163 -6.68 -4.63 -7.39
C MET A 163 -7.20 -3.55 -8.32
N PRO A 164 -8.47 -3.09 -8.18
CA PRO A 164 -9.09 -2.12 -9.08
C PRO A 164 -8.30 -0.82 -9.21
N VAL A 165 -7.74 -0.32 -8.10
CA VAL A 165 -6.91 0.89 -8.07
C VAL A 165 -5.62 0.69 -8.86
N GLY A 166 -4.96 -0.47 -8.71
CA GLY A 166 -3.74 -0.82 -9.43
C GLY A 166 -3.99 -0.85 -10.94
N LEU A 167 -5.04 -1.55 -11.37
CA LEU A 167 -5.43 -1.61 -12.77
C LEU A 167 -5.72 -0.21 -13.35
N PHE A 168 -6.48 0.61 -12.62
CA PHE A 168 -6.83 1.97 -13.06
C PHE A 168 -5.59 2.84 -13.23
N LEU A 169 -4.69 2.87 -12.23
CA LEU A 169 -3.47 3.68 -12.29
C LEU A 169 -2.54 3.24 -13.43
N VAL A 170 -2.25 1.94 -13.52
CA VAL A 170 -1.38 1.41 -14.58
C VAL A 170 -1.97 1.68 -15.95
N LYS A 171 -3.30 1.53 -16.13
CA LYS A 171 -3.97 1.86 -17.39
C LYS A 171 -3.79 3.33 -17.75
N GLN A 172 -3.94 4.26 -16.81
CA GLN A 172 -3.71 5.68 -17.08
C GLN A 172 -2.29 5.95 -17.57
N PHE A 173 -1.28 5.33 -16.99
CA PHE A 173 0.10 5.46 -17.48
C PHE A 173 0.27 4.89 -18.89
N ILE A 174 -0.30 3.72 -19.18
CA ILE A 174 -0.22 3.10 -20.50
C ILE A 174 -0.99 3.91 -21.56
N ASP A 175 -2.09 4.56 -21.21
CA ASP A 175 -2.85 5.43 -22.11
C ASP A 175 -1.99 6.62 -22.62
N HIS A 176 -1.01 7.08 -21.83
CA HIS A 176 -0.08 8.15 -22.25
C HIS A 176 1.04 7.67 -23.20
N VAL A 177 1.24 6.36 -23.34
CA VAL A 177 2.23 5.82 -24.28
C VAL A 177 1.68 5.97 -25.71
N PRO A 178 2.38 6.68 -26.64
CA PRO A 178 1.93 6.84 -28.00
C PRO A 178 1.80 5.50 -28.75
N ASP A 179 0.73 5.32 -29.51
CA ASP A 179 0.51 4.10 -30.30
C ASP A 179 1.58 3.91 -31.38
N ALA A 180 2.20 5.00 -31.86
CA ALA A 180 3.32 4.96 -32.79
C ALA A 180 4.52 4.13 -32.29
N LEU A 181 4.74 4.02 -30.98
CA LEU A 181 5.80 3.17 -30.43
C LEU A 181 5.47 1.68 -30.60
N ILE A 182 4.20 1.33 -30.46
CA ILE A 182 3.72 -0.05 -30.64
C ILE A 182 3.75 -0.41 -32.12
N GLU A 183 3.38 0.51 -33.02
CA GLU A 183 3.46 0.33 -34.47
C GLU A 183 4.91 0.16 -34.93
N ALA A 184 5.85 0.92 -34.37
CA ALA A 184 7.28 0.77 -34.66
C ALA A 184 7.81 -0.61 -34.24
N GLU A 185 7.39 -1.11 -33.07
CA GLU A 185 7.75 -2.44 -32.59
C GLU A 185 7.26 -3.55 -33.56
N TYR A 186 6.05 -3.43 -34.09
CA TYR A 186 5.54 -4.36 -35.11
C TYR A 186 6.36 -4.31 -36.41
N ILE A 187 6.82 -3.13 -36.82
CA ILE A 187 7.67 -2.97 -38.02
C ILE A 187 9.04 -3.61 -37.81
N ASP A 188 9.58 -3.52 -36.59
CA ASP A 188 10.86 -4.12 -36.19
C ASP A 188 10.77 -5.65 -35.99
N GLY A 189 9.59 -6.27 -36.19
CA GLY A 189 9.39 -7.71 -36.22
C GLY A 189 9.01 -8.33 -34.88
N ALA A 190 8.61 -7.57 -33.89
CA ALA A 190 8.01 -8.10 -32.67
C ALA A 190 6.65 -8.77 -33.00
N LYS A 191 6.46 -9.98 -32.48
CA LYS A 191 5.23 -10.78 -32.67
C LYS A 191 4.37 -10.77 -31.42
#